data_ab7d67466ac3d4e912085d626105c775
#
_entry.id   ab7d67466ac3d4e912085d626105c775
#
_cell.length_a   1.000
_cell.length_b   1.000
_cell.length_c   1.000
_cell.angle_alpha   90.00
_cell.angle_beta   90.00
_cell.angle_gamma   90.00
#
_symmetry.space_group_name_H-M   'P 1'
#
loop_
_entity.id
_entity.type
_entity.pdbx_description
1 polymer ?
#
loop_
_entity_poly.entity_id
_entity_poly.type
_entity_poly.pdbx_seq_one_letter_code
_entity_poly.pdbx_strand_id
1 'polypeptide(L)'
;QVKNEGANSRWYAGSGINRHVWLIETNPIHVAQWGNYITTPEVNVSSAKVNIKTRVENETGVSATITLVNKIINDKGVEVAKTSSKQNINAKGEFEFNENAIVKSPKLWSTENPNLYKTITEIYVDGKLSDHVETKFGIRNISFDAVNGFMLNNKPVKLKGGCFHIDNGPLGARSFDRAEIRRVALMKESGFNAIRC
;
A
#
# COMPACT_ATOMS: atom_id res chain seq x y z
N GLN A 1 0.35 20.24 21.90
CA GLN A 1 -0.85 20.45 22.73
C GLN A 1 -2.09 20.10 21.89
N VAL A 2 -2.96 19.22 22.40
CA VAL A 2 -4.23 18.89 21.78
C VAL A 2 -5.35 19.50 22.61
N LYS A 3 -6.25 20.26 21.97
CA LYS A 3 -7.44 20.82 22.59
C LYS A 3 -8.68 20.24 21.91
N ASN A 4 -9.62 19.77 22.71
CA ASN A 4 -10.91 19.29 22.25
C ASN A 4 -11.99 20.12 22.97
N GLU A 5 -12.32 21.27 22.38
CA GLU A 5 -13.26 22.24 22.96
C GLU A 5 -14.52 22.30 22.08
N GLY A 6 -15.68 22.44 22.71
CA GLY A 6 -16.98 22.64 22.05
C GLY A 6 -17.95 21.47 22.14
N ALA A 7 -19.16 21.69 21.60
CA ALA A 7 -20.19 20.68 21.50
C ALA A 7 -19.84 19.68 20.39
N ASN A 8 -19.43 18.50 20.75
CA ASN A 8 -19.09 17.44 19.81
C ASN A 8 -20.31 16.64 19.39
N SER A 9 -20.25 16.06 18.19
CA SER A 9 -21.32 15.23 17.67
C SER A 9 -21.47 13.93 18.48
N ARG A 10 -22.50 13.18 18.19
CA ARG A 10 -22.82 11.87 18.78
C ARG A 10 -21.78 10.76 18.60
N TRP A 11 -20.67 11.03 17.90
CA TRP A 11 -19.56 10.10 17.71
C TRP A 11 -18.45 10.39 18.72
N TYR A 12 -17.56 9.45 18.93
CA TYR A 12 -16.48 9.57 19.90
C TYR A 12 -15.68 10.84 19.71
N ALA A 13 -15.70 11.69 20.73
CA ALA A 13 -14.91 12.90 20.80
C ALA A 13 -13.61 12.59 21.53
N GLY A 14 -12.72 11.87 20.87
CA GLY A 14 -11.38 11.58 21.38
C GLY A 14 -10.36 12.48 20.71
N SER A 15 -9.50 13.11 21.49
CA SER A 15 -8.36 13.88 21.02
C SER A 15 -7.06 13.21 21.42
N GLY A 16 -6.09 13.21 20.53
CA GLY A 16 -4.78 12.61 20.79
C GLY A 16 -4.36 11.56 19.77
N ILE A 17 -3.22 10.93 20.06
CA ILE A 17 -2.64 9.87 19.23
C ILE A 17 -3.06 8.53 19.83
N ASN A 18 -3.83 7.74 19.07
CA ASN A 18 -4.36 6.45 19.50
C ASN A 18 -3.78 5.27 18.70
N ARG A 19 -2.91 5.54 17.71
CA ARG A 19 -2.24 4.56 16.86
C ARG A 19 -0.73 4.69 16.96
N HIS A 20 -0.01 3.85 16.23
CA HIS A 20 1.43 3.85 16.22
C HIS A 20 2.02 5.18 15.77
N VAL A 21 3.13 5.53 16.39
CA VAL A 21 4.01 6.62 15.95
C VAL A 21 5.34 6.01 15.56
N TRP A 22 5.81 6.31 14.37
CA TRP A 22 7.04 5.79 13.81
C TRP A 22 8.08 6.88 13.67
N LEU A 23 9.29 6.60 14.10
CA LEU A 23 10.47 7.37 13.70
C LEU A 23 11.10 6.63 12.53
N ILE A 24 11.26 7.32 11.39
CA ILE A 24 11.87 6.77 10.19
C ILE A 24 13.20 7.47 9.99
N GLU A 25 14.26 6.70 9.86
CA GLU A 25 15.60 7.18 9.54
C GLU A 25 15.98 6.69 8.14
N THR A 26 16.42 7.60 7.28
CA THR A 26 16.80 7.31 5.90
C THR A 26 18.13 7.96 5.56
N ASN A 27 18.77 7.54 4.49
CA ASN A 27 19.83 8.33 3.86
C ASN A 27 19.22 9.57 3.20
N PRO A 28 20.02 10.63 2.94
CA PRO A 28 19.54 11.85 2.29
C PRO A 28 18.97 11.66 0.88
N ILE A 29 19.24 10.54 0.23
CA ILE A 29 18.60 10.15 -1.04
C ILE A 29 17.81 8.89 -0.77
N HIS A 30 16.48 8.99 -0.82
CA HIS A 30 15.57 7.93 -0.38
C HIS A 30 14.23 7.98 -1.11
N VAL A 31 13.44 6.94 -0.95
CA VAL A 31 12.04 6.93 -1.38
C VAL A 31 11.24 7.84 -0.45
N ALA A 32 10.52 8.80 -1.01
CA ALA A 32 9.69 9.73 -0.25
C ALA A 32 8.70 9.00 0.65
N GLN A 33 8.28 9.66 1.73
CA GLN A 33 7.20 9.13 2.57
C GLN A 33 5.95 8.88 1.73
N TRP A 34 5.40 7.64 1.78
CA TRP A 34 4.30 7.17 0.91
C TRP A 34 4.62 7.25 -0.59
N GLY A 35 5.93 7.24 -0.94
CA GLY A 35 6.42 7.48 -2.28
C GLY A 35 6.13 6.35 -3.28
N ASN A 36 5.78 5.14 -2.83
CA ASN A 36 5.41 4.05 -3.72
C ASN A 36 3.89 3.99 -3.94
N TYR A 37 3.46 4.09 -5.20
CA TYR A 37 2.08 3.91 -5.60
C TYR A 37 1.98 2.82 -6.68
N ILE A 38 1.32 1.70 -6.35
CA ILE A 38 1.27 0.51 -7.20
C ILE A 38 -0.16 0.27 -7.67
N THR A 39 -0.33 0.13 -8.98
CA THR A 39 -1.62 -0.19 -9.61
C THR A 39 -1.49 -1.36 -10.59
N THR A 40 -2.63 -1.97 -10.90
CA THR A 40 -2.73 -3.08 -11.85
C THR A 40 -3.75 -2.74 -12.94
N PRO A 41 -3.39 -1.83 -13.90
CA PRO A 41 -4.33 -1.30 -14.88
C PRO A 41 -4.86 -2.33 -15.86
N GLU A 42 -4.10 -3.36 -16.16
CA GLU A 42 -4.46 -4.42 -17.09
C GLU A 42 -4.22 -5.78 -16.42
N VAL A 43 -5.31 -6.55 -16.22
CA VAL A 43 -5.25 -7.85 -15.53
C VAL A 43 -6.08 -8.88 -16.29
N ASN A 44 -5.44 -9.98 -16.61
CA ASN A 44 -6.10 -11.18 -17.13
C ASN A 44 -5.46 -12.45 -16.53
N VAL A 45 -5.96 -13.61 -16.92
CA VAL A 45 -5.52 -14.93 -16.37
C VAL A 45 -4.05 -15.23 -16.75
N SER A 46 -3.60 -14.78 -17.93
CA SER A 46 -2.26 -15.10 -18.45
C SER A 46 -1.21 -14.06 -18.02
N SER A 47 -1.62 -12.81 -17.77
CA SER A 47 -0.70 -11.74 -17.42
C SER A 47 -1.38 -10.60 -16.67
N ALA A 48 -0.58 -9.85 -15.92
CA ALA A 48 -0.97 -8.56 -15.34
C ALA A 48 0.12 -7.54 -15.59
N LYS A 49 -0.30 -6.33 -15.99
CA LYS A 49 0.57 -5.16 -16.02
C LYS A 49 0.52 -4.50 -14.65
N VAL A 50 1.67 -4.40 -14.02
CA VAL A 50 1.85 -3.70 -12.75
C VAL A 50 2.53 -2.38 -13.03
N ASN A 51 1.86 -1.28 -12.76
CA ASN A 51 2.42 0.05 -12.83
C ASN A 51 2.93 0.46 -11.44
N ILE A 52 4.18 0.89 -11.38
CA ILE A 52 4.86 1.29 -10.15
C ILE A 52 5.31 2.73 -10.31
N LYS A 53 4.71 3.63 -9.56
CA LYS A 53 5.19 4.99 -9.39
C LYS A 53 6.01 5.07 -8.12
N THR A 54 7.22 5.59 -8.21
CA THR A 54 8.13 5.76 -7.08
C THR A 54 8.64 7.18 -7.05
N ARG A 55 8.28 7.94 -6.02
CA ARG A 55 8.83 9.27 -5.77
C ARG A 55 10.09 9.15 -4.93
N VAL A 56 11.18 9.72 -5.44
CA VAL A 56 12.49 9.73 -4.80
C VAL A 56 12.89 11.17 -4.51
N GLU A 57 13.37 11.41 -3.31
CA GLU A 57 13.84 12.70 -2.81
C GLU A 57 15.37 12.70 -2.72
N ASN A 58 15.98 13.80 -3.17
CA ASN A 58 17.40 14.11 -2.97
C ASN A 58 17.53 15.29 -2.03
N GLU A 59 17.73 15.03 -0.76
CA GLU A 59 17.93 16.05 0.26
C GLU A 59 19.38 16.57 0.37
N THR A 60 20.28 16.12 -0.52
CA THR A 60 21.66 16.58 -0.52
C THR A 60 21.80 17.97 -1.17
N GLY A 61 22.94 18.62 -0.96
CA GLY A 61 23.29 19.90 -1.61
C GLY A 61 23.80 19.77 -3.05
N VAL A 62 23.84 18.56 -3.64
CA VAL A 62 24.36 18.29 -4.99
C VAL A 62 23.39 17.42 -5.79
N SER A 63 23.43 17.57 -7.11
CA SER A 63 22.68 16.67 -8.00
C SER A 63 23.31 15.26 -7.96
N ALA A 64 22.46 14.24 -8.06
CA ALA A 64 22.89 12.85 -8.04
C ALA A 64 22.20 12.02 -9.12
N THR A 65 22.97 11.11 -9.75
CA THR A 65 22.39 10.12 -10.65
C THR A 65 21.95 8.90 -9.86
N ILE A 66 20.65 8.65 -9.90
CA ILE A 66 19.97 7.61 -9.14
C ILE A 66 19.59 6.46 -10.07
N THR A 67 19.89 5.24 -9.67
CA THR A 67 19.37 4.03 -10.29
C THR A 67 18.28 3.48 -9.38
N LEU A 68 17.05 3.44 -9.90
CA LEU A 68 15.91 2.77 -9.27
C LEU A 68 15.85 1.33 -9.79
N VAL A 69 15.59 0.39 -8.88
CA VAL A 69 15.31 -1.02 -9.21
C VAL A 69 14.06 -1.44 -8.44
N ASN A 70 13.04 -1.91 -9.18
CA ASN A 70 11.86 -2.52 -8.60
C ASN A 70 11.84 -4.02 -8.91
N LYS A 71 11.72 -4.86 -7.88
CA LYS A 71 11.57 -6.32 -7.99
C LYS A 71 10.19 -6.71 -7.47
N ILE A 72 9.43 -7.46 -8.24
CA ILE A 72 8.14 -8.00 -7.80
C ILE A 72 8.34 -9.43 -7.33
N ILE A 73 8.01 -9.68 -6.07
CA ILE A 73 8.19 -10.96 -5.40
C ILE A 73 6.82 -11.56 -5.10
N ASN A 74 6.65 -12.85 -5.39
CA ASN A 74 5.42 -13.58 -5.09
C ASN A 74 5.37 -14.10 -3.64
N ASP A 75 4.28 -14.79 -3.30
CA ASP A 75 4.01 -15.39 -1.99
C ASP A 75 5.04 -16.47 -1.56
N LYS A 76 5.84 -16.98 -2.51
CA LYS A 76 6.90 -17.97 -2.28
C LYS A 76 8.30 -17.34 -2.17
N GLY A 77 8.42 -16.02 -2.22
CA GLY A 77 9.71 -15.33 -2.21
C GLY A 77 10.43 -15.32 -3.55
N VAL A 78 9.77 -15.71 -4.65
CA VAL A 78 10.38 -15.75 -6.00
C VAL A 78 10.17 -14.43 -6.71
N GLU A 79 11.23 -13.88 -7.32
CA GLU A 79 11.15 -12.74 -8.22
C GLU A 79 10.42 -13.14 -9.50
N VAL A 80 9.31 -12.47 -9.80
CA VAL A 80 8.45 -12.73 -10.96
C VAL A 80 8.49 -11.64 -12.02
N ALA A 81 8.99 -10.48 -11.66
CA ALA A 81 9.24 -9.37 -12.58
C ALA A 81 10.23 -8.38 -11.97
N LYS A 82 10.90 -7.61 -12.83
CA LYS A 82 11.87 -6.60 -12.43
C LYS A 82 11.87 -5.44 -13.43
N THR A 83 12.05 -4.23 -12.91
CA THR A 83 12.32 -3.02 -13.72
C THR A 83 13.55 -2.31 -13.19
N SER A 84 14.18 -1.49 -14.05
CA SER A 84 15.28 -0.63 -13.64
C SER A 84 15.33 0.59 -14.54
N SER A 85 15.51 1.75 -13.95
CA SER A 85 15.67 3.03 -14.63
C SER A 85 16.69 3.93 -13.95
N LYS A 86 17.17 4.95 -14.67
CA LYS A 86 18.11 5.94 -14.15
C LYS A 86 17.59 7.34 -14.39
N GLN A 87 17.81 8.21 -13.43
CA GLN A 87 17.47 9.62 -13.51
C GLN A 87 18.46 10.45 -12.69
N ASN A 88 18.82 11.63 -13.21
CA ASN A 88 19.54 12.62 -12.43
C ASN A 88 18.53 13.48 -11.68
N ILE A 89 18.67 13.57 -10.36
CA ILE A 89 17.82 14.39 -9.50
C ILE A 89 18.65 15.55 -8.96
N ASN A 90 18.17 16.76 -9.16
CA ASN A 90 18.84 17.98 -8.71
C ASN A 90 19.02 18.00 -7.19
N ALA A 91 19.95 18.82 -6.71
CA ALA A 91 20.11 19.15 -5.30
C ALA A 91 18.78 19.63 -4.71
N LYS A 92 18.39 19.12 -3.55
CA LYS A 92 17.12 19.46 -2.85
C LYS A 92 15.88 19.25 -3.72
N GLY A 93 15.96 18.32 -4.69
CA GLY A 93 14.90 18.04 -5.65
C GLY A 93 14.26 16.67 -5.44
N GLU A 94 13.21 16.43 -6.19
CA GLU A 94 12.51 15.14 -6.25
C GLU A 94 12.23 14.71 -7.69
N PHE A 95 11.95 13.42 -7.89
CA PHE A 95 11.54 12.88 -9.16
C PHE A 95 10.59 11.68 -8.97
N GLU A 96 9.51 11.63 -9.75
CA GLU A 96 8.61 10.47 -9.78
C GLU A 96 8.98 9.56 -10.97
N PHE A 97 9.52 8.40 -10.66
CA PHE A 97 9.67 7.32 -11.63
C PHE A 97 8.31 6.68 -11.91
N ASN A 98 8.08 6.27 -13.15
CA ASN A 98 6.86 5.60 -13.56
C ASN A 98 7.21 4.39 -14.43
N GLU A 99 7.16 3.21 -13.86
CA GLU A 99 7.61 1.97 -14.48
C GLU A 99 6.46 0.98 -14.65
N ASN A 100 6.59 0.11 -15.65
CA ASN A 100 5.62 -0.96 -15.91
C ASN A 100 6.34 -2.30 -15.92
N ALA A 101 5.84 -3.25 -15.16
CA ALA A 101 6.29 -4.63 -15.14
C ALA A 101 5.16 -5.57 -15.56
N ILE A 102 5.50 -6.70 -16.20
CA ILE A 102 4.54 -7.73 -16.56
C ILE A 102 4.75 -8.95 -15.67
N VAL A 103 3.72 -9.31 -14.94
CA VAL A 103 3.67 -10.55 -14.15
C VAL A 103 2.91 -11.61 -14.95
N LYS A 104 3.56 -12.70 -15.29
CA LYS A 104 2.96 -13.83 -16.04
C LYS A 104 2.19 -14.75 -15.09
N SER A 105 1.03 -15.24 -15.53
CA SER A 105 0.15 -16.16 -14.79
C SER A 105 -0.05 -15.72 -13.34
N PRO A 106 -0.56 -14.49 -13.10
CA PRO A 106 -0.64 -13.94 -11.76
C PRO A 106 -1.67 -14.68 -10.91
N LYS A 107 -1.38 -14.87 -9.62
CA LYS A 107 -2.38 -15.22 -8.62
C LYS A 107 -3.17 -13.96 -8.26
N LEU A 108 -4.42 -13.91 -8.66
CA LEU A 108 -5.26 -12.74 -8.40
C LEU A 108 -5.66 -12.68 -6.93
N TRP A 109 -5.73 -11.44 -6.43
CA TRP A 109 -6.31 -11.16 -5.12
C TRP A 109 -7.84 -11.22 -5.20
N SER A 110 -8.47 -11.92 -4.26
CA SER A 110 -9.92 -11.90 -4.06
C SER A 110 -10.25 -11.93 -2.56
N THR A 111 -11.52 -11.76 -2.22
CA THR A 111 -12.01 -11.85 -0.84
C THR A 111 -11.82 -13.24 -0.24
N GLU A 112 -11.87 -14.27 -1.07
CA GLU A 112 -11.67 -15.68 -0.69
C GLU A 112 -10.18 -16.04 -0.64
N ASN A 113 -9.42 -15.55 -1.62
CA ASN A 113 -7.99 -15.80 -1.79
C ASN A 113 -7.21 -14.49 -1.85
N PRO A 114 -6.86 -13.89 -0.72
CA PRO A 114 -6.19 -12.59 -0.67
C PRO A 114 -4.68 -12.72 -0.97
N ASN A 115 -4.37 -13.19 -2.20
CA ASN A 115 -2.99 -13.36 -2.65
C ASN A 115 -2.28 -12.02 -2.72
N LEU A 116 -1.12 -11.91 -2.08
CA LEU A 116 -0.31 -10.71 -2.05
C LEU A 116 1.03 -10.94 -2.73
N TYR A 117 1.47 -9.92 -3.44
CA TYR A 117 2.82 -9.72 -3.93
C TYR A 117 3.50 -8.66 -3.07
N LYS A 118 4.80 -8.58 -3.21
CA LYS A 118 5.62 -7.55 -2.60
C LYS A 118 6.50 -6.91 -3.66
N THR A 119 6.51 -5.59 -3.75
CA THR A 119 7.54 -4.87 -4.48
C THR A 119 8.68 -4.56 -3.52
N ILE A 120 9.90 -4.88 -3.94
CA ILE A 120 11.14 -4.44 -3.31
C ILE A 120 11.68 -3.31 -4.20
N THR A 121 11.67 -2.10 -3.68
CA THR A 121 12.19 -0.89 -4.32
C THR A 121 13.55 -0.56 -3.74
N GLU A 122 14.58 -0.55 -4.57
CA GLU A 122 15.97 -0.26 -4.18
C GLU A 122 16.46 1.00 -4.91
N ILE A 123 17.09 1.89 -4.17
CA ILE A 123 17.70 3.12 -4.66
C ILE A 123 19.22 2.96 -4.60
N TYR A 124 19.89 3.14 -5.72
CA TYR A 124 21.34 3.12 -5.79
C TYR A 124 21.88 4.47 -6.24
N VAL A 125 22.92 4.94 -5.55
CA VAL A 125 23.70 6.13 -5.87
C VAL A 125 25.16 5.69 -6.05
N ASP A 126 25.76 5.97 -7.19
CA ASP A 126 27.11 5.53 -7.52
C ASP A 126 27.36 4.04 -7.28
N GLY A 127 26.34 3.22 -7.58
CA GLY A 127 26.40 1.76 -7.43
C GLY A 127 26.23 1.25 -5.99
N LYS A 128 26.09 2.15 -5.01
CA LYS A 128 25.85 1.78 -3.60
C LYS A 128 24.37 1.90 -3.27
N LEU A 129 23.85 0.93 -2.52
CA LEU A 129 22.48 0.98 -2.02
C LEU A 129 22.30 2.17 -1.06
N SER A 130 21.39 3.05 -1.39
CA SER A 130 21.02 4.22 -0.58
C SER A 130 19.76 3.98 0.23
N ASP A 131 18.74 3.34 -0.38
CA ASP A 131 17.48 3.07 0.30
C ASP A 131 16.83 1.79 -0.21
N HIS A 132 15.97 1.20 0.66
CA HIS A 132 15.25 -0.03 0.37
C HIS A 132 13.86 0.02 1.03
N VAL A 133 12.81 -0.09 0.20
CA VAL A 133 11.42 -0.05 0.67
C VAL A 133 10.64 -1.26 0.17
N GLU A 134 9.89 -1.90 1.06
CA GLU A 134 8.99 -3.00 0.72
C GLU A 134 7.53 -2.53 0.73
N THR A 135 6.80 -2.79 -0.36
CA THR A 135 5.39 -2.45 -0.48
C THR A 135 4.56 -3.67 -0.87
N LYS A 136 3.60 -4.07 -0.04
CA LYS A 136 2.68 -5.18 -0.35
C LYS A 136 1.53 -4.69 -1.21
N PHE A 137 1.12 -5.49 -2.21
CA PHE A 137 -0.02 -5.20 -3.07
C PHE A 137 -0.70 -6.48 -3.56
N GLY A 138 -1.96 -6.36 -3.98
CA GLY A 138 -2.70 -7.44 -4.61
C GLY A 138 -2.93 -7.15 -6.10
N ILE A 139 -2.78 -8.16 -6.97
CA ILE A 139 -3.10 -8.04 -8.39
C ILE A 139 -4.59 -8.32 -8.55
N ARG A 140 -5.37 -7.33 -8.97
CA ARG A 140 -6.82 -7.43 -9.15
C ARG A 140 -7.34 -6.42 -10.15
N ASN A 141 -8.49 -6.71 -10.75
CA ASN A 141 -9.28 -5.76 -11.51
C ASN A 141 -10.52 -5.39 -10.70
N ILE A 142 -10.86 -4.10 -10.67
CA ILE A 142 -12.05 -3.56 -10.01
C ILE A 142 -12.81 -2.72 -11.03
N SER A 143 -14.11 -2.95 -11.14
CA SER A 143 -15.01 -2.10 -11.92
C SER A 143 -16.37 -1.97 -11.24
N PHE A 144 -17.11 -0.95 -11.65
CA PHE A 144 -18.49 -0.71 -11.23
C PHE A 144 -19.33 -0.43 -12.47
N ASP A 145 -20.46 -1.06 -12.55
CA ASP A 145 -21.46 -0.73 -13.57
C ASP A 145 -22.89 -0.73 -12.99
N ALA A 146 -23.82 -0.12 -13.74
CA ALA A 146 -25.19 0.04 -13.26
C ALA A 146 -26.00 -1.28 -13.21
N VAL A 147 -25.58 -2.29 -13.96
CA VAL A 147 -26.28 -3.58 -14.06
C VAL A 147 -25.74 -4.59 -13.06
N ASN A 148 -24.41 -4.74 -13.02
CA ASN A 148 -23.74 -5.77 -12.23
C ASN A 148 -23.22 -5.25 -10.88
N GLY A 149 -23.22 -3.92 -10.65
CA GLY A 149 -22.72 -3.31 -9.45
C GLY A 149 -21.18 -3.42 -9.33
N PHE A 150 -20.72 -3.82 -8.16
CA PHE A 150 -19.29 -4.01 -7.90
C PHE A 150 -18.77 -5.30 -8.49
N MET A 151 -17.75 -5.19 -9.33
CA MET A 151 -17.08 -6.30 -9.99
C MET A 151 -15.64 -6.42 -9.49
N LEU A 152 -15.23 -7.63 -9.12
CA LEU A 152 -13.86 -7.98 -8.77
C LEU A 152 -13.38 -9.10 -9.69
N ASN A 153 -12.29 -8.87 -10.42
CA ASN A 153 -11.75 -9.82 -11.41
C ASN A 153 -12.81 -10.27 -12.42
N ASN A 154 -13.61 -9.32 -12.91
CA ASN A 154 -14.73 -9.52 -13.86
C ASN A 154 -15.87 -10.42 -13.34
N LYS A 155 -15.98 -10.56 -12.02
CA LYS A 155 -17.11 -11.28 -11.38
C LYS A 155 -17.86 -10.34 -10.46
N PRO A 156 -19.20 -10.35 -10.46
CA PRO A 156 -19.99 -9.57 -9.53
C PRO A 156 -19.75 -10.05 -8.09
N VAL A 157 -19.49 -9.11 -7.18
CA VAL A 157 -19.27 -9.42 -5.76
C VAL A 157 -20.25 -8.61 -4.93
N LYS A 158 -21.08 -9.30 -4.16
CA LYS A 158 -21.95 -8.66 -3.18
C LYS A 158 -21.14 -8.33 -1.94
N LEU A 159 -20.98 -7.05 -1.65
CA LEU A 159 -20.31 -6.57 -0.44
C LEU A 159 -21.24 -6.78 0.76
N LYS A 160 -20.76 -7.56 1.73
CA LYS A 160 -21.40 -7.80 3.02
C LYS A 160 -20.50 -7.20 4.08
N GLY A 161 -20.85 -6.05 4.61
CA GLY A 161 -19.96 -5.31 5.47
C GLY A 161 -20.65 -4.56 6.58
N GLY A 162 -19.84 -3.99 7.45
CA GLY A 162 -20.26 -3.12 8.54
C GLY A 162 -19.27 -1.99 8.77
N CYS A 163 -19.70 -1.01 9.57
CA CYS A 163 -18.82 0.07 9.99
C CYS A 163 -17.93 -0.38 11.15
N PHE A 164 -16.68 0.06 11.11
CA PHE A 164 -15.69 -0.18 12.13
C PHE A 164 -15.29 1.15 12.75
N HIS A 165 -15.67 1.35 14.00
CA HIS A 165 -15.31 2.57 14.72
C HIS A 165 -14.12 2.35 15.64
N ILE A 166 -13.50 3.45 16.07
CA ILE A 166 -12.39 3.46 17.03
C ILE A 166 -12.96 3.21 18.44
N ASP A 167 -13.48 2.01 18.64
CA ASP A 167 -14.03 1.57 19.93
C ASP A 167 -13.72 0.09 20.12
N ASN A 168 -12.83 -0.18 21.06
CA ASN A 168 -12.35 -1.51 21.39
C ASN A 168 -12.92 -2.02 22.73
N GLY A 169 -14.13 -1.60 23.08
CA GLY A 169 -14.79 -1.98 24.34
C GLY A 169 -13.95 -1.57 25.56
N PRO A 170 -13.49 -2.51 26.41
CA PRO A 170 -12.73 -2.18 27.61
C PRO A 170 -11.42 -1.40 27.34
N LEU A 171 -10.91 -1.43 26.13
CA LEU A 171 -9.71 -0.72 25.73
C LEU A 171 -9.99 0.74 25.31
N GLY A 172 -11.27 1.11 25.21
CA GLY A 172 -11.70 2.43 24.74
C GLY A 172 -11.24 2.70 23.29
N ALA A 173 -10.74 3.90 23.04
CA ALA A 173 -10.22 4.30 21.72
C ALA A 173 -8.79 3.80 21.43
N ARG A 174 -8.19 3.04 22.34
CA ARG A 174 -6.82 2.55 22.16
C ARG A 174 -6.79 1.40 21.17
N SER A 175 -5.94 1.52 20.15
CA SER A 175 -5.79 0.54 19.08
C SER A 175 -4.54 -0.31 19.29
N PHE A 176 -4.73 -1.61 19.48
CA PHE A 176 -3.67 -2.61 19.52
C PHE A 176 -3.85 -3.56 18.35
N ASP A 177 -2.78 -3.87 17.63
CA ASP A 177 -2.81 -4.73 16.45
C ASP A 177 -3.56 -6.05 16.69
N ARG A 178 -3.29 -6.69 17.82
CA ARG A 178 -3.94 -7.97 18.16
C ARG A 178 -5.46 -7.82 18.36
N ALA A 179 -5.91 -6.71 18.92
CA ALA A 179 -7.34 -6.46 19.07
C ALA A 179 -8.02 -6.23 17.73
N GLU A 180 -7.38 -5.46 16.84
CA GLU A 180 -7.88 -5.19 15.49
C GLU A 180 -7.89 -6.47 14.63
N ILE A 181 -6.82 -7.26 14.67
CA ILE A 181 -6.75 -8.57 13.98
C ILE A 181 -7.88 -9.48 14.46
N ARG A 182 -8.13 -9.56 15.77
CA ARG A 182 -9.22 -10.37 16.32
C ARG A 182 -10.59 -9.90 15.83
N ARG A 183 -10.85 -8.60 15.81
CA ARG A 183 -12.13 -8.02 15.33
C ARG A 183 -12.37 -8.38 13.87
N VAL A 184 -11.36 -8.18 13.01
CA VAL A 184 -11.44 -8.52 11.58
C VAL A 184 -11.63 -10.03 11.37
N ALA A 185 -10.93 -10.88 12.14
CA ALA A 185 -11.10 -12.33 12.07
C ALA A 185 -12.52 -12.75 12.41
N LEU A 186 -13.09 -12.25 13.50
CA LEU A 186 -14.48 -12.54 13.91
C LEU A 186 -15.50 -12.10 12.85
N MET A 187 -15.32 -10.94 12.24
CA MET A 187 -16.18 -10.49 11.15
C MET A 187 -16.08 -11.43 9.94
N LYS A 188 -14.86 -11.81 9.57
CA LYS A 188 -14.66 -12.76 8.45
C LYS A 188 -15.31 -14.12 8.74
N GLU A 189 -15.15 -14.65 9.93
CA GLU A 189 -15.81 -15.89 10.39
C GLU A 189 -17.34 -15.78 10.36
N SER A 190 -17.88 -14.60 10.61
CA SER A 190 -19.32 -14.29 10.52
C SER A 190 -19.82 -14.04 9.10
N GLY A 191 -18.97 -14.24 8.07
CA GLY A 191 -19.31 -14.11 6.65
C GLY A 191 -19.25 -12.71 6.07
N PHE A 192 -18.65 -11.75 6.77
CA PHE A 192 -18.37 -10.43 6.20
C PHE A 192 -17.17 -10.48 5.24
N ASN A 193 -17.25 -9.72 4.16
CA ASN A 193 -16.17 -9.58 3.18
C ASN A 193 -15.78 -8.12 2.91
N ALA A 194 -16.36 -7.19 3.64
CA ALA A 194 -16.08 -5.76 3.52
C ALA A 194 -16.15 -5.06 4.88
N ILE A 195 -15.35 -4.03 5.06
CA ILE A 195 -15.34 -3.15 6.25
C ILE A 195 -15.25 -1.71 5.77
N ARG A 196 -15.98 -0.83 6.43
CA ARG A 196 -15.81 0.62 6.33
C ARG A 196 -15.20 1.11 7.64
N CYS A 197 -14.01 1.68 7.61
CA CYS A 197 -13.29 2.31 8.72
C CYS A 197 -13.00 3.80 8.44
#